data_61001923ea25585cce453f699db29656
#
_entry.id   61001923ea25585cce453f699db29656
#
_cell.length_a   1.000
_cell.length_b   1.000
_cell.length_c   1.000
_cell.angle_alpha   90.00
_cell.angle_beta   90.00
_cell.angle_gamma   90.00
#
_symmetry.space_group_name_H-M   'P 1'
#
loop_
_entity.id
_entity.type
_entity.pdbx_description
1 polymer ?
#
loop_
_entity_poly.entity_id
_entity_poly.type
_entity_poly.pdbx_seq_one_letter_code
_entity_poly.pdbx_strand_id
1 'polypeptide(L)' 'MAEFCKDCFKKYLLSSEDRERIKDENIIMFTIEDLCEGCGEIKLVVDYVIWEED' A
#
# COMPACT_ATOMS: atom_id res chain seq x y z
N MET A 1 7.72 12.39 0.38
CA MET A 1 6.38 11.82 0.57
C MET A 1 6.46 10.69 1.59
N ALA A 2 5.35 10.47 2.30
CA ALA A 2 5.29 9.37 3.26
C ALA A 2 5.20 8.03 2.52
N GLU A 3 5.98 7.06 2.97
CA GLU A 3 5.98 5.72 2.42
C GLU A 3 5.31 4.78 3.41
N PHE A 4 4.49 3.86 2.91
CA PHE A 4 3.76 2.90 3.74
C PHE A 4 3.91 1.49 3.18
N CYS A 5 4.07 0.50 4.06
CA CYS A 5 4.00 -0.89 3.63
C CYS A 5 2.56 -1.22 3.23
N LYS A 6 2.37 -2.41 2.62
CA LYS A 6 1.05 -2.80 2.12
C LYS A 6 -0.03 -2.74 3.21
N ASP A 7 0.25 -3.27 4.39
CA ASP A 7 -0.72 -3.30 5.48
C ASP A 7 -1.08 -1.90 5.98
N CYS A 8 -0.07 -1.04 6.16
CA CYS A 8 -0.31 0.33 6.60
C CYS A 8 -1.00 1.14 5.51
N PHE A 9 -0.64 0.93 4.25
CA PHE A 9 -1.31 1.57 3.12
C PHE A 9 -2.82 1.26 3.14
N LYS A 10 -3.17 -0.02 3.28
CA LYS A 10 -4.58 -0.42 3.34
C LYS A 10 -5.28 0.17 4.55
N LYS A 11 -4.60 0.22 5.68
CA LYS A 11 -5.19 0.68 6.94
C LYS A 11 -5.43 2.19 6.97
N TYR A 12 -4.48 2.97 6.47
CA TYR A 12 -4.51 4.42 6.63
C TYR A 12 -4.95 5.18 5.39
N LEU A 13 -4.70 4.65 4.19
CA LEU A 13 -4.94 5.38 2.95
C LEU A 13 -6.15 4.87 2.16
N LEU A 14 -6.68 3.70 2.49
CA LEU A 14 -7.85 3.14 1.82
C LEU A 14 -9.07 3.20 2.73
N SER A 15 -10.23 3.57 2.15
CA SER A 15 -11.49 3.44 2.84
C SER A 15 -11.83 1.96 2.99
N SER A 16 -12.84 1.63 3.82
CA SER A 16 -13.26 0.24 3.99
C SER A 16 -13.77 -0.36 2.68
N GLU A 17 -14.46 0.43 1.86
CA GLU A 17 -14.93 -0.02 0.55
C GLU A 17 -13.77 -0.33 -0.39
N ASP A 18 -12.80 0.59 -0.47
CA ASP A 18 -11.63 0.39 -1.31
C ASP A 18 -10.80 -0.80 -0.86
N ARG A 19 -10.71 -1.00 0.45
CA ARG A 19 -9.97 -2.12 1.03
C ARG A 19 -10.58 -3.46 0.64
N GLU A 20 -11.92 -3.53 0.53
CA GLU A 20 -12.60 -4.73 0.11
C GLU A 20 -12.49 -4.97 -1.40
N ARG A 21 -12.41 -3.90 -2.17
CA ARG A 21 -12.37 -3.97 -3.64
C ARG A 21 -10.99 -4.26 -4.18
N ILE A 22 -9.95 -3.80 -3.51
CA ILE A 22 -8.59 -3.87 -4.04
C ILE A 22 -8.05 -5.29 -3.94
N LYS A 23 -7.35 -5.72 -4.99
CA LYS A 23 -6.64 -6.99 -5.00
C LYS A 23 -5.17 -6.74 -4.70
N ASP A 24 -4.55 -7.64 -3.93
CA ASP A 24 -3.14 -7.51 -3.59
C ASP A 24 -2.25 -7.44 -4.84
N GLU A 25 -2.61 -8.15 -5.89
CA GLU A 25 -1.86 -8.13 -7.16
C GLU A 25 -1.86 -6.75 -7.82
N ASN A 26 -2.83 -5.89 -7.47
CA ASN A 26 -2.94 -4.54 -8.02
C ASN A 26 -2.16 -3.53 -7.18
N ILE A 27 -1.64 -3.90 -6.04
CA ILE A 27 -0.81 -3.04 -5.21
C ILE A 27 0.65 -3.29 -5.60
N ILE A 28 1.23 -2.31 -6.31
CA ILE A 28 2.59 -2.44 -6.82
C ILE A 28 3.56 -1.87 -5.80
N MET A 29 4.50 -2.71 -5.38
CA MET A 29 5.47 -2.35 -4.36
C MET A 29 6.78 -1.91 -5.01
N PHE A 30 7.55 -1.07 -4.31
CA PHE A 30 8.92 -0.80 -4.70
C PHE A 30 9.76 -2.07 -4.58
N THR A 31 10.85 -2.14 -5.33
CA THR A 31 11.74 -3.31 -5.33
C THR A 31 12.76 -3.28 -4.19
N ILE A 32 12.88 -2.13 -3.51
CA ILE A 32 13.79 -1.95 -2.39
C ILE A 32 13.00 -1.62 -1.13
N GLU A 33 13.57 -1.96 0.03
CA GLU A 33 12.96 -1.66 1.30
C GLU A 33 13.19 -0.21 1.70
N ASP A 34 12.21 0.37 2.38
CA ASP A 34 12.30 1.73 2.89
C ASP A 34 11.52 1.80 4.21
N LEU A 35 11.63 2.93 4.88
CA LEU A 35 10.93 3.13 6.16
C LEU A 35 9.43 3.26 5.93
N CYS A 36 8.67 2.38 6.58
CA CYS A 36 7.22 2.51 6.62
C CYS A 36 6.85 3.51 7.72
N GLU A 37 6.27 4.63 7.36
CA GLU A 37 5.92 5.66 8.32
C GLU A 37 4.68 5.31 9.15
N GLY A 38 3.99 4.24 8.79
CA GLY A 38 2.84 3.78 9.56
C GLY A 38 3.23 2.90 10.75
N CYS A 39 4.16 1.97 10.55
CA CYS A 39 4.59 1.04 11.60
C CYS A 39 6.04 1.24 12.06
N GLY A 40 6.80 2.07 11.36
CA GLY A 40 8.18 2.39 11.74
C GLY A 40 9.20 1.31 11.41
N GLU A 41 8.83 0.33 10.60
CA GLU A 41 9.72 -0.76 10.22
C GLU A 41 10.28 -0.53 8.82
N ILE A 42 11.47 -1.12 8.57
CA ILE A 42 12.08 -1.12 7.24
C ILE A 42 11.57 -2.34 6.50
N LYS A 43 10.83 -2.10 5.43
CA LYS A 43 10.26 -3.17 4.59
C LYS A 43 9.84 -2.60 3.24
N LEU A 44 9.38 -3.47 2.35
CA LEU A 44 8.86 -3.02 1.05
C LEU A 44 7.67 -2.10 1.26
N VAL A 45 7.65 -0.99 0.54
CA VAL A 45 6.60 0.01 0.62
C VAL A 45 5.85 0.11 -0.71
N VAL A 46 4.63 0.63 -0.66
CA VAL A 46 3.78 0.73 -1.84
C VAL A 46 4.28 1.83 -2.78
N ASP A 47 4.39 1.49 -4.06
CA ASP A 47 4.75 2.44 -5.11
C ASP A 47 3.48 3.09 -5.66
N TYR A 48 2.57 2.28 -6.23
CA TYR A 48 1.30 2.77 -6.77
C TYR A 48 0.28 1.63 -6.78
N VAL A 49 -0.95 1.96 -7.11
CA VAL A 49 -2.04 0.98 -7.17
C VAL A 49 -2.69 1.06 -8.54
N ILE A 50 -3.00 -0.10 -9.11
CA ILE A 50 -3.75 -0.19 -10.37
C ILE A 50 -5.21 -0.43 -10.00
N TRP A 51 -6.07 0.56 -10.26
CA TRP A 51 -7.50 0.44 -10.02
C TRP A 51 -8.18 -0.18 -11.24
N GLU A 52 -8.96 -1.23 -11.00
CA GLU A 52 -9.77 -1.83 -12.05
C GLU A 52 -11.07 -1.05 -12.19
N GLU A 53 -11.41 -0.70 -13.42
CA GLU A 53 -12.69 -0.06 -13.73
C GLU A 53 -13.62 -1.10 -14.34
N ASP A 54 -14.85 -1.11 -13.88
CA ASP A 54 -15.88 -2.00 -14.43
C ASP A 54 -16.47 -1.43 -15.72
#